data_5c8447d262622ade536a4fdfa67bec21
#
_entry.id   5c8447d262622ade536a4fdfa67bec21
#
_cell.length_a   1.000
_cell.length_b   1.000
_cell.length_c   1.000
_cell.angle_alpha   90.00
_cell.angle_beta   90.00
_cell.angle_gamma   90.00
#
_symmetry.space_group_name_H-M   'P 1'
#
loop_
_entity.id
_entity.type
_entity.pdbx_description
1 polymer ?
#
loop_
_entity_poly.entity_id
_entity_poly.type
_entity_poly.pdbx_seq_one_letter_code
_entity_poly.pdbx_strand_id
1 'polypeptide(L)'
;EVIKGIDLDIADGEFVVFVGPSGCGKSTLLRMISGLDDATTGAISIGGRDVTHVSPSKRGLAMVFQSYALFPHMTVEQNIGFGMKLAKRPKDEIKRRVREVAETLQLDPLLDRTPRHLSGGQRQRVAIGRSIIGNPKVFLLDEPLSNLDAELRVDMRIEIARLHKEIGSTMIYVTHDQVEAMTLADKIVVLRAGLIEQVGAPMELYQNPDNQFVAGFIGSPKMNFLSGV
;
A
#
# COMPACT_ATOMS: atom_id res chain seq x y z
N GLU A 1 13.69 7.15 -18.65
CA GLU A 1 13.28 7.75 -17.36
C GLU A 1 11.80 7.48 -17.15
N VAL A 2 11.43 6.81 -16.04
CA VAL A 2 10.05 6.44 -15.74
C VAL A 2 9.37 7.51 -14.91
N ILE A 3 10.07 8.06 -13.91
CA ILE A 3 9.61 9.17 -13.05
C ILE A 3 10.34 10.44 -13.48
N LYS A 4 9.59 11.51 -13.77
CA LYS A 4 10.09 12.73 -14.43
C LYS A 4 10.10 13.94 -13.49
N GLY A 5 10.65 13.78 -12.30
CA GLY A 5 10.63 14.81 -11.26
C GLY A 5 9.27 14.93 -10.58
N ILE A 6 9.20 14.48 -9.34
CA ILE A 6 7.99 14.49 -8.52
C ILE A 6 8.34 15.11 -7.18
N ASP A 7 7.59 16.16 -6.82
CA ASP A 7 7.59 16.73 -5.47
C ASP A 7 6.26 16.36 -4.81
N LEU A 8 6.33 15.67 -3.66
CA LEU A 8 5.15 15.19 -2.96
C LEU A 8 5.39 15.16 -1.46
N ASP A 9 4.54 15.84 -0.72
CA ASP A 9 4.49 15.79 0.73
C ASP A 9 3.32 14.92 1.20
N ILE A 10 3.64 14.00 2.13
CA ILE A 10 2.67 13.11 2.77
C ILE A 10 2.73 13.36 4.27
N ALA A 11 1.59 13.69 4.87
CA ALA A 11 1.49 13.91 6.29
C ALA A 11 1.62 12.60 7.10
N ASP A 12 2.07 12.72 8.35
CA ASP A 12 2.14 11.55 9.24
C ASP A 12 0.74 11.02 9.53
N GLY A 13 0.56 9.70 9.40
CA GLY A 13 -0.74 9.04 9.55
C GLY A 13 -1.69 9.16 8.36
N GLU A 14 -1.30 9.80 7.25
CA GLU A 14 -2.15 9.99 6.08
C GLU A 14 -2.25 8.71 5.23
N PHE A 15 -3.46 8.42 4.71
CA PHE A 15 -3.69 7.36 3.72
C PHE A 15 -3.63 7.97 2.32
N VAL A 16 -2.52 7.74 1.62
CA VAL A 16 -2.29 8.28 0.28
C VAL A 16 -2.45 7.17 -0.76
N VAL A 17 -3.22 7.44 -1.81
CA VAL A 17 -3.43 6.49 -2.90
C VAL A 17 -2.83 7.02 -4.21
N PHE A 18 -1.93 6.24 -4.81
CA PHE A 18 -1.38 6.49 -6.14
C PHE A 18 -2.25 5.80 -7.18
N VAL A 19 -2.83 6.58 -8.10
CA VAL A 19 -3.67 6.09 -9.19
C VAL A 19 -3.14 6.56 -10.54
N GLY A 20 -3.52 5.85 -11.59
CA GLY A 20 -3.16 6.20 -12.96
C GLY A 20 -3.14 4.98 -13.87
N PRO A 21 -2.99 5.17 -15.19
CA PRO A 21 -2.93 4.09 -16.16
C PRO A 21 -1.78 3.10 -15.89
N SER A 22 -1.89 1.91 -16.47
CA SER A 22 -0.78 0.94 -16.43
C SER A 22 0.49 1.55 -17.04
N GLY A 23 1.63 1.31 -16.39
CA GLY A 23 2.94 1.82 -16.86
C GLY A 23 3.22 3.30 -16.58
N CYS A 24 2.35 4.04 -15.87
CA CYS A 24 2.59 5.46 -15.58
C CYS A 24 3.64 5.72 -14.48
N GLY A 25 4.18 4.67 -13.82
CA GLY A 25 5.24 4.80 -12.84
C GLY A 25 4.86 4.57 -11.37
N LYS A 26 3.61 4.24 -11.04
CA LYS A 26 3.13 4.04 -9.64
C LYS A 26 4.01 3.07 -8.83
N SER A 27 4.13 1.83 -9.30
CA SER A 27 4.95 0.81 -8.61
C SER A 27 6.43 1.16 -8.62
N THR A 28 6.93 1.85 -9.66
CA THR A 28 8.31 2.35 -9.69
C THR A 28 8.54 3.38 -8.58
N LEU A 29 7.63 4.36 -8.45
CA LEU A 29 7.70 5.35 -7.37
C LEU A 29 7.65 4.68 -5.98
N LEU A 30 6.73 3.71 -5.81
CA LEU A 30 6.64 2.95 -4.57
C LEU A 30 7.94 2.19 -4.25
N ARG A 31 8.58 1.58 -5.27
CA ARG A 31 9.85 0.87 -5.14
C ARG A 31 11.01 1.82 -4.81
N MET A 32 11.02 3.04 -5.37
CA MET A 32 12.00 4.08 -5.00
C MET A 32 11.83 4.51 -3.55
N ILE A 33 10.59 4.74 -3.08
CA ILE A 33 10.30 5.05 -1.68
C ILE A 33 10.78 3.92 -0.77
N SER A 34 10.55 2.67 -1.17
CA SER A 34 10.98 1.49 -0.41
C SER A 34 12.51 1.26 -0.42
N GLY A 35 13.24 1.87 -1.36
CA GLY A 35 14.67 1.66 -1.56
C GLY A 35 15.01 0.38 -2.33
N LEU A 36 14.02 -0.22 -3.00
CA LEU A 36 14.24 -1.34 -3.91
C LEU A 36 14.77 -0.90 -5.27
N ASP A 37 14.45 0.34 -5.66
CA ASP A 37 15.01 1.01 -6.84
C ASP A 37 15.64 2.34 -6.39
N ASP A 38 16.74 2.73 -7.02
CA ASP A 38 17.44 3.98 -6.71
C ASP A 38 16.78 5.17 -7.43
N ALA A 39 16.70 6.31 -6.75
CA ALA A 39 16.38 7.58 -7.41
C ALA A 39 17.59 8.10 -8.18
N THR A 40 17.39 8.48 -9.45
CA THR A 40 18.47 9.04 -10.28
C THR A 40 18.92 10.41 -9.76
N THR A 41 17.96 11.23 -9.30
CA THR A 41 18.16 12.56 -8.72
C THR A 41 17.11 12.82 -7.66
N GLY A 42 17.25 13.90 -6.90
CA GLY A 42 16.32 14.27 -5.84
C GLY A 42 16.59 13.58 -4.50
N ALA A 43 15.68 13.73 -3.54
CA ALA A 43 15.82 13.20 -2.20
C ALA A 43 14.50 12.59 -1.70
N ILE A 44 14.60 11.55 -0.87
CA ILE A 44 13.46 10.92 -0.20
C ILE A 44 13.68 11.03 1.31
N SER A 45 12.71 11.65 1.99
CA SER A 45 12.73 11.81 3.46
C SER A 45 11.58 11.04 4.10
N ILE A 46 11.84 10.37 5.23
CA ILE A 46 10.84 9.67 6.04
C ILE A 46 10.99 10.12 7.51
N GLY A 47 9.97 10.75 8.06
CA GLY A 47 10.00 11.27 9.43
C GLY A 47 11.14 12.27 9.65
N GLY A 48 11.40 13.16 8.68
CA GLY A 48 12.44 14.18 8.72
C GLY A 48 13.86 13.67 8.48
N ARG A 49 14.03 12.37 8.22
CA ARG A 49 15.34 11.76 7.93
C ARG A 49 15.48 11.50 6.43
N ASP A 50 16.57 11.96 5.83
CA ASP A 50 16.94 11.56 4.47
C ASP A 50 17.25 10.06 4.42
N VAL A 51 16.52 9.35 3.54
CA VAL A 51 16.65 7.91 3.31
C VAL A 51 17.01 7.57 1.87
N THR A 52 17.37 8.54 1.06
CA THR A 52 17.62 8.39 -0.38
C THR A 52 18.57 7.23 -0.67
N HIS A 53 19.70 7.15 0.05
CA HIS A 53 20.71 6.10 -0.11
C HIS A 53 20.70 5.06 1.02
N VAL A 54 19.63 5.04 1.83
CA VAL A 54 19.49 4.05 2.92
C VAL A 54 18.91 2.76 2.37
N SER A 55 19.51 1.63 2.73
CA SER A 55 19.01 0.30 2.33
C SER A 55 17.55 0.06 2.80
N PRO A 56 16.73 -0.71 2.05
CA PRO A 56 15.31 -0.93 2.35
C PRO A 56 15.03 -1.33 3.80
N SER A 57 15.81 -2.27 4.33
CA SER A 57 15.65 -2.80 5.69
C SER A 57 15.88 -1.77 6.81
N LYS A 58 16.49 -0.63 6.50
CA LYS A 58 16.83 0.44 7.46
C LYS A 58 15.97 1.70 7.29
N ARG A 59 15.02 1.72 6.33
CA ARG A 59 14.12 2.85 6.11
C ARG A 59 12.95 2.91 7.10
N GLY A 60 12.70 1.85 7.87
CA GLY A 60 11.62 1.80 8.87
C GLY A 60 10.23 1.68 8.27
N LEU A 61 10.13 1.10 7.08
CA LEU A 61 8.88 0.86 6.37
C LEU A 61 8.64 -0.63 6.13
N ALA A 62 7.40 -0.98 5.79
CA ALA A 62 7.03 -2.32 5.37
C ALA A 62 6.31 -2.27 4.02
N MET A 63 6.48 -3.31 3.21
CA MET A 63 5.87 -3.41 1.88
C MET A 63 5.10 -4.71 1.72
N VAL A 64 3.87 -4.60 1.23
CA VAL A 64 3.03 -5.70 0.78
C VAL A 64 3.01 -5.69 -0.74
N PHE A 65 3.48 -6.77 -1.35
CA PHE A 65 3.55 -6.93 -2.79
C PHE A 65 2.23 -7.48 -3.35
N GLN A 66 1.95 -7.21 -4.60
CA GLN A 66 0.80 -7.72 -5.35
C GLN A 66 0.66 -9.26 -5.26
N SER A 67 1.76 -10.00 -5.28
CA SER A 67 1.79 -11.47 -5.16
C SER A 67 1.73 -11.97 -3.72
N TYR A 68 1.56 -11.07 -2.72
CA TYR A 68 1.65 -11.34 -1.29
C TYR A 68 3.04 -11.80 -0.81
N ALA A 69 3.85 -12.40 -1.67
CA ALA A 69 5.21 -12.90 -1.43
C ALA A 69 5.34 -13.75 -0.14
N LEU A 70 4.31 -14.57 0.18
CA LEU A 70 4.34 -15.47 1.34
C LEU A 70 5.30 -16.62 1.09
N PHE A 71 5.96 -17.06 2.17
CA PHE A 71 6.82 -18.25 2.15
C PHE A 71 5.92 -19.50 2.16
N PRO A 72 5.86 -20.28 1.04
CA PRO A 72 4.88 -21.35 0.89
C PRO A 72 5.11 -22.55 1.80
N HIS A 73 6.34 -22.72 2.29
CA HIS A 73 6.76 -23.81 3.19
C HIS A 73 6.64 -23.43 4.68
N MET A 74 6.26 -22.21 4.99
CA MET A 74 6.06 -21.71 6.35
C MET A 74 4.58 -21.67 6.71
N THR A 75 4.24 -21.86 7.98
CA THR A 75 2.91 -21.64 8.52
C THR A 75 2.56 -20.15 8.54
N VAL A 76 1.31 -19.79 8.83
CA VAL A 76 0.85 -18.41 9.06
C VAL A 76 1.66 -17.78 10.21
N GLU A 77 1.78 -18.47 11.35
CA GLU A 77 2.58 -18.01 12.49
C GLU A 77 4.03 -17.69 12.07
N GLN A 78 4.64 -18.60 11.32
CA GLN A 78 6.02 -18.44 10.85
C GLN A 78 6.18 -17.32 9.83
N ASN A 79 5.22 -17.14 8.93
CA ASN A 79 5.21 -16.04 7.96
C ASN A 79 5.12 -14.68 8.68
N ILE A 80 4.16 -14.53 9.60
CA ILE A 80 3.99 -13.29 10.36
C ILE A 80 5.25 -12.99 11.20
N GLY A 81 5.75 -13.97 11.95
CA GLY A 81 6.89 -13.81 12.85
C GLY A 81 8.27 -13.71 12.16
N PHE A 82 8.33 -13.89 10.83
CA PHE A 82 9.60 -14.04 10.11
C PHE A 82 10.56 -12.85 10.30
N GLY A 83 10.06 -11.62 10.15
CA GLY A 83 10.88 -10.42 10.30
C GLY A 83 11.51 -10.28 11.69
N MET A 84 10.74 -10.55 12.73
CA MET A 84 11.23 -10.54 14.11
C MET A 84 12.26 -11.64 14.38
N LYS A 85 12.06 -12.82 13.78
CA LYS A 85 13.01 -13.94 13.87
C LYS A 85 14.34 -13.57 13.21
N LEU A 86 14.29 -12.93 12.05
CA LEU A 86 15.49 -12.44 11.35
C LEU A 86 16.22 -11.37 12.16
N ALA A 87 15.48 -10.51 12.86
CA ALA A 87 16.01 -9.52 13.80
C ALA A 87 16.47 -10.13 15.13
N LYS A 88 16.49 -11.47 15.26
CA LYS A 88 16.93 -12.22 16.44
C LYS A 88 16.20 -11.82 17.74
N ARG A 89 14.92 -11.45 17.65
CA ARG A 89 14.10 -11.16 18.84
C ARG A 89 13.85 -12.43 19.66
N PRO A 90 13.62 -12.30 20.99
CA PRO A 90 13.28 -13.43 21.86
C PRO A 90 12.05 -14.19 21.36
N LYS A 91 12.07 -15.53 21.47
CA LYS A 91 10.97 -16.39 21.01
C LYS A 91 9.62 -16.05 21.65
N ASP A 92 9.61 -15.73 22.93
CA ASP A 92 8.38 -15.39 23.66
C ASP A 92 7.81 -14.05 23.19
N GLU A 93 8.66 -13.07 22.88
CA GLU A 93 8.27 -11.80 22.28
C GLU A 93 7.63 -12.02 20.90
N ILE A 94 8.27 -12.82 20.05
CA ILE A 94 7.73 -13.16 18.71
C ILE A 94 6.35 -13.82 18.87
N LYS A 95 6.23 -14.82 19.73
CA LYS A 95 4.97 -15.55 19.91
C LYS A 95 3.84 -14.64 20.42
N ARG A 96 4.14 -13.75 21.36
CA ARG A 96 3.17 -12.76 21.86
C ARG A 96 2.72 -11.82 20.73
N ARG A 97 3.67 -11.22 20.00
CA ARG A 97 3.37 -10.28 18.92
C ARG A 97 2.61 -10.92 17.76
N VAL A 98 2.94 -12.17 17.41
CA VAL A 98 2.20 -12.92 16.40
C VAL A 98 0.74 -13.12 16.80
N ARG A 99 0.46 -13.44 18.06
CA ARG A 99 -0.91 -13.59 18.57
C ARG A 99 -1.69 -12.27 18.52
N GLU A 100 -1.09 -11.17 19.00
CA GLU A 100 -1.68 -9.83 18.94
C GLU A 100 -2.08 -9.46 17.49
N VAL A 101 -1.18 -9.67 16.53
CA VAL A 101 -1.42 -9.43 15.12
C VAL A 101 -2.47 -10.38 14.53
N ALA A 102 -2.42 -11.67 14.92
CA ALA A 102 -3.39 -12.65 14.44
C ALA A 102 -4.80 -12.35 14.94
N GLU A 103 -4.97 -11.92 16.18
CA GLU A 103 -6.25 -11.48 16.75
C GLU A 103 -6.81 -10.29 15.98
N THR A 104 -6.00 -9.24 15.76
CA THR A 104 -6.42 -8.05 14.98
C THR A 104 -6.91 -8.42 13.58
N LEU A 105 -6.25 -9.39 12.93
CA LEU A 105 -6.54 -9.80 11.55
C LEU A 105 -7.42 -11.07 11.46
N GLN A 106 -7.96 -11.55 12.59
CA GLN A 106 -8.81 -12.76 12.64
C GLN A 106 -8.13 -14.00 12.04
N LEU A 107 -6.84 -14.18 12.32
CA LEU A 107 -6.01 -15.28 11.80
C LEU A 107 -5.75 -16.39 12.82
N ASP A 108 -6.22 -16.27 14.09
CA ASP A 108 -5.95 -17.22 15.16
C ASP A 108 -6.22 -18.68 14.78
N PRO A 109 -7.39 -19.03 14.17
CA PRO A 109 -7.69 -20.43 13.81
C PRO A 109 -6.84 -20.94 12.63
N LEU A 110 -6.01 -20.08 12.03
CA LEU A 110 -5.25 -20.36 10.82
C LEU A 110 -3.72 -20.40 11.06
N LEU A 111 -3.26 -20.13 12.28
CA LEU A 111 -1.83 -19.97 12.60
C LEU A 111 -0.97 -21.16 12.17
N ASP A 112 -1.49 -22.37 12.26
CA ASP A 112 -0.79 -23.61 11.92
C ASP A 112 -0.90 -23.99 10.43
N ARG A 113 -1.73 -23.27 9.66
CA ARG A 113 -1.91 -23.55 8.23
C ARG A 113 -0.77 -22.97 7.39
N THR A 114 -0.53 -23.60 6.24
CA THR A 114 0.38 -23.05 5.22
C THR A 114 -0.42 -22.25 4.17
N PRO A 115 0.22 -21.34 3.41
CA PRO A 115 -0.44 -20.50 2.41
C PRO A 115 -1.28 -21.25 1.37
N ARG A 116 -0.95 -22.51 1.08
CA ARG A 116 -1.70 -23.37 0.15
C ARG A 116 -3.12 -23.69 0.64
N HIS A 117 -3.35 -23.66 1.95
CA HIS A 117 -4.63 -23.99 2.57
C HIS A 117 -5.42 -22.73 2.99
N LEU A 118 -5.12 -21.58 2.37
CA LEU A 118 -5.74 -20.29 2.65
C LEU A 118 -6.48 -19.77 1.41
N SER A 119 -7.59 -19.07 1.64
CA SER A 119 -8.25 -18.28 0.59
C SER A 119 -7.39 -17.07 0.16
N GLY A 120 -7.77 -16.38 -0.92
CA GLY A 120 -7.11 -15.16 -1.38
C GLY A 120 -7.01 -14.09 -0.30
N GLY A 121 -8.14 -13.75 0.34
CA GLY A 121 -8.21 -12.78 1.42
C GLY A 121 -7.43 -13.21 2.66
N GLN A 122 -7.47 -14.50 3.02
CA GLN A 122 -6.65 -15.00 4.13
C GLN A 122 -5.14 -14.85 3.84
N ARG A 123 -4.69 -15.15 2.63
CA ARG A 123 -3.28 -14.93 2.23
C ARG A 123 -2.91 -13.46 2.32
N GLN A 124 -3.80 -12.57 1.90
CA GLN A 124 -3.58 -11.12 2.00
C GLN A 124 -3.46 -10.67 3.46
N ARG A 125 -4.37 -11.09 4.34
CA ARG A 125 -4.29 -10.80 5.78
C ARG A 125 -2.96 -11.28 6.38
N VAL A 126 -2.47 -12.44 5.99
CA VAL A 126 -1.15 -12.93 6.43
C VAL A 126 -0.02 -12.04 5.94
N ALA A 127 -0.07 -11.57 4.69
CA ALA A 127 0.93 -10.64 4.14
C ALA A 127 0.92 -9.28 4.87
N ILE A 128 -0.27 -8.76 5.17
CA ILE A 128 -0.45 -7.57 5.99
C ILE A 128 0.11 -7.83 7.40
N GLY A 129 -0.26 -8.95 8.05
CA GLY A 129 0.23 -9.32 9.39
C GLY A 129 1.75 -9.38 9.47
N ARG A 130 2.40 -9.95 8.45
CA ARG A 130 3.86 -9.96 8.34
C ARG A 130 4.45 -8.55 8.23
N SER A 131 3.73 -7.62 7.64
CA SER A 131 4.18 -6.23 7.48
C SER A 131 4.02 -5.40 8.75
N ILE A 132 2.93 -5.60 9.51
CA ILE A 132 2.61 -4.78 10.69
C ILE A 132 3.34 -5.22 11.97
N ILE A 133 3.80 -6.47 12.04
CA ILE A 133 4.40 -7.02 13.26
C ILE A 133 5.62 -6.23 13.75
N GLY A 134 6.34 -5.56 12.83
CA GLY A 134 7.51 -4.73 13.11
C GLY A 134 7.20 -3.29 13.52
N ASN A 135 5.92 -2.89 13.61
CA ASN A 135 5.49 -1.51 13.84
C ASN A 135 6.19 -0.50 12.91
N PRO A 136 6.08 -0.64 11.59
CA PRO A 136 6.70 0.30 10.66
C PRO A 136 6.02 1.66 10.73
N LYS A 137 6.78 2.72 10.43
CA LYS A 137 6.25 4.09 10.33
C LYS A 137 5.40 4.30 9.09
N VAL A 138 5.74 3.61 8.00
CA VAL A 138 5.08 3.72 6.71
C VAL A 138 4.79 2.34 6.15
N PHE A 139 3.56 2.14 5.68
CA PHE A 139 3.13 0.96 4.94
C PHE A 139 3.04 1.27 3.46
N LEU A 140 3.62 0.41 2.65
CA LEU A 140 3.57 0.46 1.20
C LEU A 140 2.77 -0.75 0.69
N LEU A 141 1.70 -0.51 -0.05
CA LEU A 141 0.78 -1.54 -0.55
C LEU A 141 0.74 -1.45 -2.09
N ASP A 142 1.34 -2.42 -2.78
CA ASP A 142 1.41 -2.44 -4.25
C ASP A 142 0.30 -3.34 -4.81
N GLU A 143 -0.80 -2.73 -5.28
CA GLU A 143 -2.00 -3.38 -5.83
C GLU A 143 -2.50 -4.59 -5.01
N PRO A 144 -2.69 -4.45 -3.69
CA PRO A 144 -2.91 -5.60 -2.81
C PRO A 144 -4.22 -6.34 -3.06
N LEU A 145 -5.22 -5.72 -3.70
CA LEU A 145 -6.54 -6.30 -3.96
C LEU A 145 -6.71 -6.85 -5.38
N SER A 146 -5.72 -6.65 -6.27
CA SER A 146 -5.84 -6.98 -7.70
C SER A 146 -6.12 -8.47 -7.98
N ASN A 147 -5.67 -9.37 -7.12
CA ASN A 147 -5.81 -10.82 -7.26
C ASN A 147 -7.05 -11.41 -6.55
N LEU A 148 -7.97 -10.56 -6.09
CA LEU A 148 -9.19 -10.97 -5.41
C LEU A 148 -10.41 -10.83 -6.33
N ASP A 149 -11.42 -11.68 -6.10
CA ASP A 149 -12.74 -11.50 -6.71
C ASP A 149 -13.45 -10.24 -6.21
N ALA A 150 -14.52 -9.83 -6.89
CA ALA A 150 -15.19 -8.56 -6.63
C ALA A 150 -15.80 -8.47 -5.22
N GLU A 151 -16.40 -9.56 -4.72
CA GLU A 151 -17.02 -9.60 -3.40
C GLU A 151 -15.97 -9.47 -2.30
N LEU A 152 -14.95 -10.31 -2.36
CA LEU A 152 -13.86 -10.30 -1.39
C LEU A 152 -13.07 -8.96 -1.40
N ARG A 153 -12.99 -8.30 -2.57
CA ARG A 153 -12.36 -6.98 -2.69
C ARG A 153 -13.11 -5.90 -1.89
N VAL A 154 -14.45 -5.96 -1.85
CA VAL A 154 -15.26 -5.04 -1.03
C VAL A 154 -14.94 -5.22 0.44
N ASP A 155 -14.96 -6.45 0.95
CA ASP A 155 -14.69 -6.76 2.35
C ASP A 155 -13.28 -6.34 2.75
N MET A 156 -12.29 -6.62 1.89
CA MET A 156 -10.90 -6.28 2.16
C MET A 156 -10.63 -4.77 2.16
N ARG A 157 -11.36 -3.96 1.37
CA ARG A 157 -11.28 -2.50 1.46
C ARG A 157 -11.73 -2.00 2.83
N ILE A 158 -12.87 -2.50 3.33
CA ILE A 158 -13.37 -2.14 4.66
C ILE A 158 -12.34 -2.50 5.73
N GLU A 159 -11.72 -3.67 5.60
CA GLU A 159 -10.72 -4.14 6.54
C GLU A 159 -9.43 -3.31 6.52
N ILE A 160 -8.94 -2.93 5.33
CA ILE A 160 -7.76 -2.05 5.20
C ILE A 160 -8.06 -0.66 5.80
N ALA A 161 -9.24 -0.10 5.54
CA ALA A 161 -9.65 1.18 6.14
C ALA A 161 -9.72 1.11 7.68
N ARG A 162 -10.26 0.01 8.23
CA ARG A 162 -10.29 -0.22 9.68
C ARG A 162 -8.86 -0.34 10.24
N LEU A 163 -8.03 -1.15 9.59
CA LEU A 163 -6.65 -1.37 9.99
C LEU A 163 -5.84 -0.06 10.03
N HIS A 164 -6.00 0.79 9.02
CA HIS A 164 -5.35 2.11 8.99
C HIS A 164 -5.72 2.95 10.23
N LYS A 165 -7.02 3.00 10.56
CA LYS A 165 -7.50 3.74 11.75
C LYS A 165 -6.97 3.16 13.07
N GLU A 166 -6.83 1.83 13.15
CA GLU A 166 -6.31 1.16 14.35
C GLU A 166 -4.80 1.37 14.52
N ILE A 167 -4.03 1.34 13.43
CA ILE A 167 -2.57 1.47 13.48
C ILE A 167 -2.13 2.93 13.52
N GLY A 168 -2.84 3.84 12.85
CA GLY A 168 -2.52 5.27 12.78
C GLY A 168 -1.22 5.59 12.04
N SER A 169 -0.63 4.63 11.32
CA SER A 169 0.61 4.84 10.56
C SER A 169 0.31 5.33 9.15
N THR A 170 1.24 6.05 8.56
CA THR A 170 1.15 6.49 7.16
C THR A 170 1.04 5.29 6.22
N MET A 171 0.08 5.33 5.29
CA MET A 171 -0.10 4.31 4.26
C MET A 171 0.02 4.90 2.86
N ILE A 172 0.81 4.26 1.99
CA ILE A 172 0.87 4.56 0.56
C ILE A 172 0.36 3.33 -0.18
N TYR A 173 -0.71 3.50 -0.92
CA TYR A 173 -1.45 2.45 -1.60
C TYR A 173 -1.43 2.68 -3.10
N VAL A 174 -1.02 1.70 -3.86
CA VAL A 174 -1.05 1.73 -5.32
C VAL A 174 -2.24 0.94 -5.83
N THR A 175 -3.03 1.51 -6.71
CA THR A 175 -4.12 0.83 -7.39
C THR A 175 -4.39 1.40 -8.79
N HIS A 176 -5.06 0.64 -9.61
CA HIS A 176 -5.68 1.10 -10.86
C HIS A 176 -7.21 1.20 -10.72
N ASP A 177 -7.78 0.83 -9.56
CA ASP A 177 -9.20 0.88 -9.26
C ASP A 177 -9.57 2.22 -8.61
N GLN A 178 -10.43 2.98 -9.30
CA GLN A 178 -10.88 4.30 -8.82
C GLN A 178 -11.75 4.20 -7.58
N VAL A 179 -12.52 3.11 -7.43
CA VAL A 179 -13.39 2.92 -6.25
C VAL A 179 -12.54 2.73 -5.01
N GLU A 180 -11.42 2.00 -5.11
CA GLU A 180 -10.45 1.86 -4.03
C GLU A 180 -9.90 3.24 -3.63
N ALA A 181 -9.45 4.03 -4.61
CA ALA A 181 -8.91 5.36 -4.36
C ALA A 181 -9.93 6.29 -3.69
N MET A 182 -11.14 6.37 -4.24
CA MET A 182 -12.20 7.26 -3.74
C MET A 182 -12.72 6.87 -2.35
N THR A 183 -12.58 5.60 -1.94
CA THR A 183 -13.12 5.10 -0.68
C THR A 183 -12.10 4.98 0.45
N LEU A 184 -10.83 4.83 0.12
CA LEU A 184 -9.76 4.60 1.10
C LEU A 184 -8.91 5.84 1.39
N ALA A 185 -8.74 6.73 0.40
CA ALA A 185 -7.75 7.78 0.48
C ALA A 185 -8.20 8.99 1.31
N ASP A 186 -7.27 9.51 2.12
CA ASP A 186 -7.32 10.90 2.56
C ASP A 186 -6.83 11.82 1.44
N LYS A 187 -5.83 11.36 0.67
CA LYS A 187 -5.22 12.08 -0.46
C LYS A 187 -4.99 11.14 -1.65
N ILE A 188 -5.40 11.55 -2.82
CA ILE A 188 -5.13 10.85 -4.07
C ILE A 188 -4.04 11.59 -4.85
N VAL A 189 -3.10 10.83 -5.40
CA VAL A 189 -2.07 11.31 -6.34
C VAL A 189 -2.34 10.68 -7.69
N VAL A 190 -2.76 11.49 -8.65
CA VAL A 190 -3.03 11.04 -10.02
C VAL A 190 -1.74 11.12 -10.84
N LEU A 191 -1.25 9.97 -11.29
CA LEU A 191 -0.02 9.83 -12.05
C LEU A 191 -0.30 9.55 -13.53
N ARG A 192 0.43 10.22 -14.42
CA ARG A 192 0.41 9.97 -15.85
C ARG A 192 1.80 10.15 -16.47
N ALA A 193 2.26 9.14 -17.19
CA ALA A 193 3.54 9.17 -17.94
C ALA A 193 4.74 9.66 -17.12
N GLY A 194 4.81 9.30 -15.81
CA GLY A 194 5.91 9.64 -14.90
C GLY A 194 5.79 11.01 -14.23
N LEU A 195 4.67 11.70 -14.38
CA LEU A 195 4.38 13.00 -13.76
C LEU A 195 3.15 12.90 -12.85
N ILE A 196 3.05 13.80 -11.89
CA ILE A 196 1.82 14.05 -11.13
C ILE A 196 0.94 15.01 -11.94
N GLU A 197 -0.29 14.59 -12.23
CA GLU A 197 -1.29 15.41 -12.91
C GLU A 197 -2.08 16.26 -11.90
N GLN A 198 -2.45 15.69 -10.77
CA GLN A 198 -3.14 16.38 -9.68
C GLN A 198 -2.97 15.62 -8.36
N VAL A 199 -2.97 16.36 -7.25
CA VAL A 199 -2.97 15.83 -5.89
C VAL A 199 -4.07 16.53 -5.10
N GLY A 200 -4.87 15.79 -4.34
CA GLY A 200 -5.90 16.36 -3.48
C GLY A 200 -6.78 15.31 -2.81
N ALA A 201 -7.77 15.77 -2.04
CA ALA A 201 -8.76 14.90 -1.46
C ALA A 201 -9.67 14.27 -2.54
N PRO A 202 -10.23 13.08 -2.31
CA PRO A 202 -11.07 12.38 -3.32
C PRO A 202 -12.17 13.27 -3.92
N MET A 203 -12.92 13.97 -3.09
CA MET A 203 -14.02 14.83 -3.54
C MET A 203 -13.53 16.09 -4.27
N GLU A 204 -12.35 16.59 -3.94
CA GLU A 204 -11.73 17.72 -4.64
C GLU A 204 -11.38 17.34 -6.07
N LEU A 205 -10.72 16.19 -6.28
CA LEU A 205 -10.39 15.71 -7.61
C LEU A 205 -11.62 15.44 -8.47
N TYR A 206 -12.71 14.97 -7.84
CA TYR A 206 -13.97 14.71 -8.54
C TYR A 206 -14.71 16.00 -8.95
N GLN A 207 -14.76 17.01 -8.07
CA GLN A 207 -15.50 18.24 -8.29
C GLN A 207 -14.71 19.29 -9.08
N ASN A 208 -13.39 19.34 -8.88
CA ASN A 208 -12.50 20.34 -9.44
C ASN A 208 -11.27 19.68 -10.11
N PRO A 209 -11.45 18.91 -11.19
CA PRO A 209 -10.34 18.32 -11.91
C PRO A 209 -9.53 19.40 -12.63
N ASP A 210 -8.20 19.38 -12.50
CA ASP A 210 -7.30 20.38 -13.08
C ASP A 210 -7.20 20.27 -14.61
N ASN A 211 -7.53 19.12 -15.17
CA ASN A 211 -7.45 18.89 -16.61
C ASN A 211 -8.41 17.77 -17.07
N GLN A 212 -8.56 17.68 -18.39
CA GLN A 212 -9.45 16.69 -19.02
C GLN A 212 -9.06 15.24 -18.71
N PHE A 213 -7.77 14.96 -18.50
CA PHE A 213 -7.33 13.63 -18.15
C PHE A 213 -7.84 13.23 -16.76
N VAL A 214 -7.66 14.07 -15.74
CA VAL A 214 -8.15 13.82 -14.38
C VAL A 214 -9.66 13.70 -14.38
N ALA A 215 -10.38 14.60 -15.06
CA ALA A 215 -11.84 14.57 -15.18
C ALA A 215 -12.36 13.27 -15.82
N GLY A 216 -11.65 12.75 -16.81
CA GLY A 216 -12.03 11.48 -17.48
C GLY A 216 -11.51 10.24 -16.76
N PHE A 217 -10.54 10.39 -15.86
CA PHE A 217 -9.94 9.29 -15.12
C PHE A 217 -10.60 9.08 -13.75
N ILE A 218 -10.99 10.15 -13.05
CA ILE A 218 -11.63 10.08 -11.73
C ILE A 218 -13.15 10.08 -11.88
N GLY A 219 -13.80 9.10 -11.26
CA GLY A 219 -15.26 8.98 -11.23
C GLY A 219 -15.83 7.79 -12.03
N SER A 220 -16.91 7.22 -11.49
CA SER A 220 -17.69 6.17 -12.13
C SER A 220 -19.18 6.50 -11.98
N PRO A 221 -19.91 6.71 -13.10
CA PRO A 221 -19.47 6.65 -14.49
C PRO A 221 -18.48 7.76 -14.87
N LYS A 222 -17.72 7.54 -15.95
CA LYS A 222 -16.75 8.53 -16.46
C LYS A 222 -17.47 9.80 -16.93
N MET A 223 -16.81 10.94 -16.78
CA MET A 223 -17.29 12.22 -17.29
C MET A 223 -17.43 12.18 -18.83
N ASN A 224 -18.53 12.74 -19.35
CA ASN A 224 -18.73 12.91 -20.78
C ASN A 224 -18.13 14.23 -21.25
N PHE A 225 -17.38 14.19 -22.35
CA PHE A 225 -16.83 15.38 -22.99
C PHE A 225 -17.60 15.67 -24.27
N LEU A 226 -18.15 16.86 -24.37
CA LEU A 226 -18.81 17.34 -25.57
C LEU A 226 -17.91 18.37 -26.23
N SER A 227 -17.63 18.18 -27.53
CA SER A 227 -16.95 19.21 -28.34
C SER A 227 -17.94 20.34 -28.61
N GLY A 228 -17.67 21.53 -28.06
CA GLY A 228 -18.41 22.75 -28.40
C GLY A 228 -17.85 23.35 -29.67
N VAL A 229 -18.74 23.96 -30.46
CA VAL A 229 -18.39 24.83 -31.61
C VAL A 229 -18.42 26.26 -31.12
#